data_a51619c08660d12f50228dace7d1d040
#
_entry.id   a51619c08660d12f50228dace7d1d040
#
_cell.length_a   1.000
_cell.length_b   1.000
_cell.length_c   1.000
_cell.angle_alpha   90.00
_cell.angle_beta   90.00
_cell.angle_gamma   90.00
#
_symmetry.space_group_name_H-M   'P 1'
#
loop_
_entity.id
_entity.type
_entity.pdbx_description
1 polymer ?
#
loop_
_entity_poly.entity_id
_entity_poly.type
_entity_poly.pdbx_seq_one_letter_code
_entity_poly.pdbx_strand_id
1 'polypeptide(L)'
;IHEAADHYGWKEGSTEKLLLHGAIGALTGTMSGGNTLSGAVSGSVNEFALAYMEKTKGRDWMDTHPDTVQAISTALGAVAGSLIRDRTTGAYTVQMEAKWNRLTKNRKKTRTNNSNKNYPQKRKNLTNFSNC
;
A
#
# COMPACT_ATOMS: atom_id res chain seq x y z
N ILE A 1 -4.31 5.07 1.02
CA ILE A 1 -5.14 4.28 0.08
C ILE A 1 -5.63 3.00 0.75
N HIS A 2 -4.76 2.17 1.32
CA HIS A 2 -5.15 0.91 1.98
C HIS A 2 -6.21 1.11 3.06
N GLU A 3 -6.09 2.16 3.86
CA GLU A 3 -7.05 2.44 4.92
C GLU A 3 -8.46 2.77 4.38
N ALA A 4 -8.55 3.50 3.28
CA ALA A 4 -9.80 3.74 2.58
C ALA A 4 -10.34 2.46 1.94
N ALA A 5 -9.48 1.69 1.27
CA ALA A 5 -9.86 0.44 0.65
C ALA A 5 -10.40 -0.58 1.67
N ASP A 6 -9.75 -0.70 2.83
CA ASP A 6 -10.21 -1.56 3.92
C ASP A 6 -11.58 -1.10 4.47
N HIS A 7 -11.78 0.22 4.60
CA HIS A 7 -13.04 0.78 5.09
C HIS A 7 -14.22 0.54 4.14
N TYR A 8 -13.97 0.66 2.83
CA TYR A 8 -14.99 0.47 1.79
C TYR A 8 -15.03 -0.94 1.21
N GLY A 9 -14.16 -1.84 1.66
CA GLY A 9 -14.09 -3.23 1.19
C GLY A 9 -13.59 -3.37 -0.25
N TRP A 10 -12.77 -2.43 -0.76
CA TRP A 10 -12.23 -2.49 -2.12
C TRP A 10 -11.13 -3.54 -2.22
N LYS A 11 -11.25 -4.39 -3.23
CA LYS A 11 -10.26 -5.44 -3.52
C LYS A 11 -9.02 -4.88 -4.25
N GLU A 12 -7.88 -5.55 -4.10
CA GLU A 12 -6.69 -5.25 -4.89
C GLU A 12 -7.01 -5.36 -6.39
N GLY A 13 -6.54 -4.37 -7.16
CA GLY A 13 -6.82 -4.29 -8.60
C GLY A 13 -8.24 -3.87 -8.98
N SER A 14 -9.09 -3.49 -8.01
CA SER A 14 -10.42 -2.96 -8.33
C SER A 14 -10.33 -1.62 -9.06
N THR A 15 -11.36 -1.30 -9.85
CA THR A 15 -11.42 -0.04 -10.60
C THR A 15 -11.28 1.17 -9.68
N GLU A 16 -11.90 1.14 -8.51
CA GLU A 16 -11.84 2.20 -7.51
C GLU A 16 -10.42 2.42 -7.02
N LYS A 17 -9.68 1.34 -6.72
CA LYS A 17 -8.27 1.44 -6.32
C LYS A 17 -7.38 1.91 -7.47
N LEU A 18 -7.59 1.41 -8.68
CA LEU A 18 -6.88 1.88 -9.88
C LEU A 18 -7.05 3.37 -10.10
N LEU A 19 -8.29 3.88 -10.01
CA LEU A 19 -8.59 5.30 -10.16
C LEU A 19 -7.96 6.13 -9.04
N LEU A 20 -8.02 5.66 -7.81
CA LEU A 20 -7.45 6.37 -6.66
C LEU A 20 -5.92 6.44 -6.75
N HIS A 21 -5.25 5.35 -7.10
CA HIS A 21 -3.81 5.33 -7.35
C HIS A 21 -3.42 6.22 -8.53
N GLY A 22 -4.21 6.21 -9.60
CA GLY A 22 -4.02 7.11 -10.73
C GLY A 22 -4.16 8.59 -10.36
N ALA A 23 -5.15 8.94 -9.55
CA ALA A 23 -5.36 10.32 -9.07
C ALA A 23 -4.22 10.80 -8.16
N ILE A 24 -3.76 9.95 -7.22
CA ILE A 24 -2.62 10.26 -6.35
C ILE A 24 -1.33 10.34 -7.17
N GLY A 25 -1.16 9.44 -8.13
CA GLY A 25 -0.03 9.49 -9.06
C GLY A 25 0.00 10.79 -9.88
N ALA A 26 -1.17 11.24 -10.37
CA ALA A 26 -1.29 12.52 -11.06
C ALA A 26 -0.87 13.70 -10.19
N LEU A 27 -1.35 13.75 -8.94
CA LEU A 27 -0.96 14.77 -7.97
C LEU A 27 0.54 14.73 -7.68
N THR A 28 1.09 13.54 -7.44
CA THR A 28 2.53 13.37 -7.19
C THR A 28 3.36 13.82 -8.37
N GLY A 29 2.97 13.46 -9.60
CA GLY A 29 3.63 13.90 -10.82
C GLY A 29 3.64 15.42 -10.95
N THR A 30 2.50 16.06 -10.71
CA THR A 30 2.36 17.53 -10.78
C THR A 30 3.19 18.22 -9.70
N MET A 31 3.10 17.77 -8.45
CA MET A 31 3.81 18.38 -7.32
C MET A 31 5.33 18.23 -7.40
N SER A 32 5.83 17.18 -8.03
CA SER A 32 7.26 16.97 -8.27
C SER A 32 7.82 17.80 -9.44
N GLY A 33 7.00 18.62 -10.09
CA GLY A 33 7.36 19.35 -11.30
C GLY A 33 7.47 18.46 -12.55
N GLY A 34 6.96 17.24 -12.48
CA GLY A 34 6.94 16.28 -13.57
C GLY A 34 5.63 16.28 -14.37
N ASN A 35 5.42 15.22 -15.10
CA ASN A 35 4.27 15.06 -16.00
C ASN A 35 3.08 14.41 -15.26
N THR A 36 1.95 15.13 -15.19
CA THR A 36 0.72 14.67 -14.52
C THR A 36 0.20 13.35 -15.10
N LEU A 37 0.19 13.20 -16.43
CA LEU A 37 -0.29 11.99 -17.09
C LEU A 37 0.64 10.79 -16.84
N SER A 38 1.95 11.01 -16.85
CA SER A 38 2.94 9.99 -16.49
C SER A 38 2.74 9.51 -15.04
N GLY A 39 2.50 10.42 -14.12
CA GLY A 39 2.16 10.10 -12.74
C GLY A 39 0.88 9.28 -12.62
N ALA A 40 -0.19 9.70 -13.30
CA ALA A 40 -1.47 9.00 -13.30
C ALA A 40 -1.36 7.56 -13.81
N VAL A 41 -0.73 7.37 -14.96
CA VAL A 41 -0.55 6.03 -15.57
C VAL A 41 0.33 5.16 -14.67
N SER A 42 1.41 5.71 -14.12
CA SER A 42 2.32 4.96 -13.26
C SER A 42 1.65 4.52 -11.96
N GLY A 43 0.82 5.36 -11.35
CA GLY A 43 0.04 5.00 -10.16
C GLY A 43 -0.94 3.86 -10.45
N SER A 44 -1.67 3.92 -11.57
CA SER A 44 -2.59 2.85 -11.98
C SER A 44 -1.85 1.54 -12.31
N VAL A 45 -0.71 1.61 -13.00
CA VAL A 45 0.14 0.44 -13.31
C VAL A 45 0.70 -0.17 -12.02
N ASN A 46 1.07 0.65 -11.05
CA ASN A 46 1.53 0.16 -9.76
C ASN A 46 0.47 -0.67 -9.04
N GLU A 47 -0.78 -0.19 -8.96
CA GLU A 47 -1.87 -0.95 -8.36
C GLU A 47 -2.10 -2.28 -9.08
N PHE A 48 -2.09 -2.27 -10.41
CA PHE A 48 -2.22 -3.50 -11.20
C PHE A 48 -1.08 -4.48 -10.93
N ALA A 49 0.16 -4.01 -10.83
CA ALA A 49 1.33 -4.83 -10.52
C ALA A 49 1.24 -5.44 -9.12
N LEU A 50 0.80 -4.67 -8.13
CA LEU A 50 0.60 -5.15 -6.76
C LEU A 50 -0.48 -6.24 -6.71
N ALA A 51 -1.60 -6.04 -7.40
CA ALA A 51 -2.67 -7.03 -7.50
C ALA A 51 -2.19 -8.33 -8.16
N TYR A 52 -1.39 -8.23 -9.21
CA TYR A 52 -0.79 -9.39 -9.89
C TYR A 52 0.19 -10.14 -8.98
N MET A 53 1.07 -9.43 -8.27
CA MET A 53 2.01 -10.04 -7.33
C MET A 53 1.28 -10.72 -6.17
N GLU A 54 0.22 -10.12 -5.65
CA GLU A 54 -0.59 -10.72 -4.60
C GLU A 54 -1.26 -12.03 -5.08
N LYS A 55 -1.81 -12.02 -6.29
CA LYS A 55 -2.44 -13.20 -6.88
C LYS A 55 -1.46 -14.34 -7.14
N THR A 56 -0.22 -14.05 -7.54
CA THR A 56 0.78 -15.04 -7.95
C THR A 56 1.70 -15.51 -6.82
N LYS A 57 2.05 -14.63 -5.89
CA LYS A 57 2.99 -14.90 -4.79
C LYS A 57 2.34 -14.91 -3.42
N GLY A 58 1.19 -14.25 -3.27
CA GLY A 58 0.46 -14.11 -2.02
C GLY A 58 0.89 -12.90 -1.19
N ARG A 59 0.02 -12.50 -0.29
CA ARG A 59 0.22 -11.34 0.59
C ARG A 59 1.42 -11.53 1.52
N ASP A 60 1.58 -12.71 2.12
CA ASP A 60 2.65 -13.00 3.06
C ASP A 60 4.03 -12.87 2.40
N TRP A 61 4.16 -13.34 1.15
CA TRP A 61 5.39 -13.16 0.39
C TRP A 61 5.70 -11.68 0.16
N MET A 62 4.71 -10.89 -0.23
CA MET A 62 4.87 -9.45 -0.44
C MET A 62 5.28 -8.73 0.84
N ASP A 63 4.71 -9.10 1.97
CA ASP A 63 4.99 -8.50 3.28
C ASP A 63 6.39 -8.86 3.80
N THR A 64 6.93 -10.01 3.41
CA THR A 64 8.29 -10.46 3.76
C THR A 64 9.36 -10.00 2.76
N HIS A 65 8.97 -9.52 1.57
CA HIS A 65 9.88 -9.05 0.52
C HIS A 65 9.57 -7.61 0.07
N PRO A 66 9.45 -6.63 1.01
CA PRO A 66 8.99 -5.28 0.68
C PRO A 66 9.93 -4.55 -0.29
N ASP A 67 11.24 -4.78 -0.20
CA ASP A 67 12.22 -4.14 -1.08
C ASP A 67 12.14 -4.69 -2.51
N THR A 68 11.89 -5.98 -2.67
CA THR A 68 11.68 -6.61 -3.98
C THR A 68 10.40 -6.10 -4.63
N VAL A 69 9.30 -6.03 -3.87
CA VAL A 69 8.03 -5.45 -4.35
C VAL A 69 8.22 -4.00 -4.80
N GLN A 70 8.92 -3.20 -3.99
CA GLN A 70 9.21 -1.81 -4.33
C GLN A 70 10.08 -1.68 -5.59
N ALA A 71 11.10 -2.53 -5.75
CA ALA A 71 11.98 -2.51 -6.92
C ALA A 71 11.23 -2.86 -8.21
N ILE A 72 10.39 -3.90 -8.19
CA ILE A 72 9.56 -4.31 -9.31
C ILE A 72 8.57 -3.19 -9.67
N SER A 73 7.87 -2.63 -8.69
CA SER A 73 6.91 -1.55 -8.89
C SER A 73 7.58 -0.30 -9.48
N THR A 74 8.76 0.08 -8.97
CA THR A 74 9.52 1.23 -9.48
C THR A 74 9.95 1.02 -10.93
N ALA A 75 10.43 -0.17 -11.28
CA ALA A 75 10.79 -0.51 -12.66
C ALA A 75 9.60 -0.43 -13.61
N LEU A 76 8.43 -0.95 -13.21
CA LEU A 76 7.19 -0.86 -13.98
C LEU A 76 6.70 0.58 -14.12
N GLY A 77 6.83 1.39 -13.07
CA GLY A 77 6.54 2.83 -13.10
C GLY A 77 7.44 3.57 -14.10
N ALA A 78 8.73 3.23 -14.15
CA ALA A 78 9.66 3.79 -15.15
C ALA A 78 9.29 3.40 -16.59
N VAL A 79 8.90 2.15 -16.82
CA VAL A 79 8.42 1.68 -18.14
C VAL A 79 7.13 2.40 -18.52
N ALA A 80 6.14 2.47 -17.63
CA ALA A 80 4.89 3.18 -17.89
C ALA A 80 5.12 4.67 -18.17
N GLY A 81 5.99 5.32 -17.39
CA GLY A 81 6.39 6.72 -17.61
C GLY A 81 7.08 6.94 -18.95
N SER A 82 7.91 6.01 -19.39
CA SER A 82 8.63 6.13 -20.68
C SER A 82 7.69 6.03 -21.89
N LEU A 83 6.54 5.37 -21.76
CA LEU A 83 5.50 5.35 -22.81
C LEU A 83 4.89 6.76 -23.01
N ILE A 84 4.92 7.61 -21.98
CA ILE A 84 4.45 9.00 -22.00
C ILE A 84 5.65 9.98 -22.04
N ARG A 85 6.84 9.49 -22.37
CA ARG A 85 8.08 10.25 -22.47
C ARG A 85 8.57 10.89 -21.16
N ASP A 86 8.16 10.32 -20.02
CA ASP A 86 8.60 10.78 -18.70
C ASP A 86 8.84 9.63 -17.73
N ARG A 87 9.96 8.94 -17.95
CA ARG A 87 10.41 7.82 -17.12
C ARG A 87 10.65 8.21 -15.67
N THR A 88 11.21 9.39 -15.44
CA THR A 88 11.59 9.86 -14.10
C THR A 88 10.36 10.09 -13.22
N THR A 89 9.34 10.77 -13.74
CA THR A 89 8.07 10.97 -13.02
C THR A 89 7.39 9.65 -12.72
N GLY A 90 7.36 8.71 -13.67
CA GLY A 90 6.76 7.41 -13.48
C GLY A 90 7.42 6.61 -12.34
N ALA A 91 8.75 6.53 -12.34
CA ALA A 91 9.52 5.85 -11.31
C ALA A 91 9.36 6.53 -9.94
N TYR A 92 9.43 7.85 -9.89
CA TYR A 92 9.26 8.64 -8.66
C TYR A 92 7.87 8.44 -8.04
N THR A 93 6.82 8.50 -8.85
CA THR A 93 5.44 8.31 -8.41
C THR A 93 5.26 6.98 -7.70
N VAL A 94 5.68 5.89 -8.33
CA VAL A 94 5.55 4.54 -7.76
C VAL A 94 6.39 4.37 -6.50
N GLN A 95 7.60 4.93 -6.48
CA GLN A 95 8.47 4.88 -5.31
C GLN A 95 7.83 5.61 -4.10
N MET A 96 7.21 6.75 -4.34
CA MET A 96 6.52 7.50 -3.29
C MET A 96 5.30 6.76 -2.77
N GLU A 97 4.48 6.16 -3.64
CA GLU A 97 3.34 5.35 -3.23
C GLU A 97 3.77 4.14 -2.38
N ALA A 98 4.80 3.41 -2.78
CA ALA A 98 5.34 2.29 -2.03
C ALA A 98 5.83 2.72 -0.63
N LYS A 99 6.52 3.85 -0.55
CA LYS A 99 7.00 4.43 0.72
C LYS A 99 5.85 4.77 1.67
N TRP A 100 4.81 5.45 1.18
CA TRP A 100 3.66 5.82 1.98
C TRP A 100 2.86 4.61 2.47
N ASN A 101 2.67 3.61 1.62
CA ASN A 101 2.00 2.36 1.98
C ASN A 101 2.76 1.62 3.10
N ARG A 102 4.08 1.57 3.03
CA ARG A 102 4.94 0.96 4.07
C ARG A 102 4.82 1.70 5.41
N LEU A 103 4.84 3.03 5.40
CA LEU A 103 4.71 3.84 6.62
C LEU A 103 3.35 3.64 7.29
N THR A 104 2.28 3.55 6.52
CA THR A 104 0.93 3.30 7.04
C THR A 104 0.82 1.93 7.70
N LYS A 105 1.37 0.88 7.09
CA LYS A 105 1.43 -0.47 7.68
C LYS A 105 2.19 -0.50 9.01
N ASN A 106 3.35 0.13 9.06
CA ASN A 106 4.16 0.20 10.28
C ASN A 106 3.42 0.92 11.40
N ARG A 107 2.71 2.01 11.09
CA ARG A 107 1.89 2.75 12.07
C ARG A 107 0.76 1.88 12.64
N LYS A 108 0.06 1.13 11.78
CA LYS A 108 -0.99 0.18 12.21
C LYS A 108 -0.42 -0.89 13.13
N LYS A 109 0.71 -1.51 12.78
CA LYS A 109 1.38 -2.54 13.60
C LYS A 109 1.78 -2.02 14.98
N THR A 110 2.33 -0.82 15.06
CA THR A 110 2.70 -0.18 16.34
C THR A 110 1.46 0.10 17.19
N ARG A 111 0.38 0.58 16.59
CA ARG A 111 -0.88 0.87 17.28
C ARG A 111 -1.52 -0.39 17.87
N THR A 112 -1.55 -1.48 17.09
CA THR A 112 -2.07 -2.78 17.55
C THR A 112 -1.23 -3.36 18.67
N ASN A 113 0.09 -3.28 18.60
CA ASN A 113 0.99 -3.76 19.64
C ASN A 113 0.85 -2.95 20.94
N ASN A 114 0.65 -1.63 20.85
CA ASN A 114 0.42 -0.78 22.03
C ASN A 114 -0.96 -1.03 22.64
N SER A 115 -1.99 -1.27 21.81
CA SER A 115 -3.33 -1.60 22.29
C SER A 115 -3.34 -2.93 23.06
N ASN A 116 -2.63 -3.94 22.56
CA ASN A 116 -2.50 -5.24 23.22
C ASN A 116 -1.67 -5.20 24.51
N LYS A 117 -0.74 -4.25 24.64
CA LYS A 117 0.04 -4.04 25.87
C LYS A 117 -0.76 -3.32 26.95
N ASN A 118 -1.71 -2.49 26.58
CA ASN A 118 -2.52 -1.68 27.52
C ASN A 118 -3.80 -2.37 28.00
N TYR A 119 -4.08 -3.60 27.56
CA TYR A 119 -5.13 -4.44 28.13
C TYR A 119 -4.48 -5.46 29.08
N PRO A 120 -4.27 -5.14 30.37
CA PRO A 120 -3.87 -6.16 31.34
C PRO A 120 -5.01 -7.18 31.45
N GLN A 121 -4.64 -8.42 31.41
CA GLN A 121 -5.40 -9.65 31.60
C GLN A 121 -6.40 -9.58 32.78
N LYS A 122 -7.49 -8.83 32.65
CA LYS A 122 -8.55 -8.75 33.67
C LYS A 122 -9.56 -9.91 33.56
N ARG A 123 -9.22 -10.97 32.80
CA ARG A 123 -10.12 -12.12 32.61
C ARG A 123 -9.70 -13.44 33.24
N LYS A 124 -8.72 -13.46 34.15
CA LYS A 124 -8.33 -14.72 34.81
C LYS A 124 -8.83 -14.89 36.29
N ASN A 125 -9.59 -13.96 36.83
CA ASN A 125 -10.03 -14.05 38.23
C ASN A 125 -11.55 -14.19 38.46
N LEU A 126 -12.31 -14.62 37.43
CA LEU A 126 -13.77 -14.80 37.57
C LEU A 126 -14.22 -16.27 37.62
N THR A 127 -13.31 -17.23 37.72
CA THR A 127 -13.66 -18.67 37.80
C THR A 127 -13.34 -19.31 39.15
N ASN A 128 -13.00 -18.55 40.19
CA ASN A 128 -12.73 -19.11 41.52
C ASN A 128 -13.77 -18.74 42.59
N PHE A 129 -15.03 -18.51 42.20
CA PHE A 129 -16.14 -18.40 43.17
C PHE A 129 -17.21 -19.47 42.92
N SER A 130 -16.82 -20.74 42.93
CA SER A 130 -17.75 -21.86 42.98
C SER A 130 -17.08 -23.04 43.64
N ASN A 131 -16.78 -22.88 44.94
CA ASN A 131 -16.62 -23.98 45.89
C ASN A 131 -16.54 -23.37 47.31
N CYS A 132 -17.69 -23.15 47.88
CA CYS A 132 -18.01 -23.26 49.31
C CYS A 132 -19.50 -23.57 49.43
#